data_9ab2134eb8c79c92ff77253259fe89a7
#
_entry.id   9ab2134eb8c79c92ff77253259fe89a7
#
_cell.length_a   1.000
_cell.length_b   1.000
_cell.length_c   1.000
_cell.angle_alpha   90.00
_cell.angle_beta   90.00
_cell.angle_gamma   90.00
#
_symmetry.space_group_name_H-M   'P 1'
#
loop_
_entity.id
_entity.type
_entity.pdbx_description
1 polymer ?
#
loop_
_entity_poly.entity_id
_entity_poly.type
_entity_poly.pdbx_seq_one_letter_code
_entity_poly.pdbx_strand_id
1 'polypeptide(L)'
;MYQERPAALPGAVLWTATSDGAPSRVLPDGCLDLLWSSRAGLLVAGPDRTAHLSVSAPGERWLGLRLPPGVGPAVFGVPADALRDARVPLESLWGRAAREAAERLGGRPTGVGLAALAADRLAAAGGPDPLGARVAGLLGAGRPVAEAAAEVGLTPRALHRRCRTLFGYGPKTLARILRMRRALALARAGTPLAEVAAVGGYADQAHLSRDVRDLAGVPPAVLLRG
;
A
#
# COMPACT_ATOMS: atom_id res chain seq x y z
N MET A 1 8.32 -6.02 17.30
CA MET A 1 9.47 -5.62 16.44
C MET A 1 9.03 -5.69 14.98
N TYR A 2 9.27 -4.64 14.18
CA TYR A 2 8.93 -4.54 12.75
C TYR A 2 10.22 -4.45 11.92
N GLN A 3 10.27 -5.16 10.79
CA GLN A 3 11.42 -5.17 9.87
C GLN A 3 10.93 -5.22 8.42
N GLU A 4 11.61 -4.49 7.52
CA GLU A 4 11.34 -4.49 6.07
C GLU A 4 12.61 -4.87 5.29
N ARG A 5 12.42 -5.51 4.13
CA ARG A 5 13.48 -5.79 3.15
C ARG A 5 12.89 -5.88 1.74
N PRO A 6 13.66 -5.61 0.68
CA PRO A 6 13.23 -5.86 -0.68
C PRO A 6 12.81 -7.32 -0.89
N ALA A 7 11.76 -7.53 -1.70
CA ALA A 7 11.34 -8.85 -2.15
C ALA A 7 12.00 -9.21 -3.50
N ALA A 8 11.92 -10.49 -3.89
CA ALA A 8 12.33 -10.94 -5.22
C ALA A 8 11.42 -10.38 -6.33
N LEU A 9 10.17 -10.03 -6.01
CA LEU A 9 9.26 -9.36 -6.94
C LEU A 9 9.64 -7.87 -7.05
N PRO A 10 9.91 -7.34 -8.27
CA PRO A 10 10.37 -5.96 -8.44
C PRO A 10 9.46 -4.92 -7.78
N GLY A 11 10.06 -4.05 -6.96
CA GLY A 11 9.37 -2.99 -6.24
C GLY A 11 8.52 -3.45 -5.05
N ALA A 12 8.39 -4.76 -4.82
CA ALA A 12 7.69 -5.28 -3.65
C ALA A 12 8.59 -5.29 -2.40
N VAL A 13 7.97 -5.19 -1.23
CA VAL A 13 8.63 -5.18 0.07
C VAL A 13 8.09 -6.32 0.92
N LEU A 14 9.00 -7.15 1.43
CA LEU A 14 8.69 -8.11 2.48
C LEU A 14 8.84 -7.43 3.84
N TRP A 15 7.87 -7.64 4.71
CA TRP A 15 7.94 -7.16 6.08
C TRP A 15 7.50 -8.23 7.07
N THR A 16 8.05 -8.16 8.26
CA THR A 16 7.68 -9.02 9.39
C THR A 16 7.38 -8.19 10.61
N ALA A 17 6.43 -8.62 11.41
CA ALA A 17 6.12 -8.01 12.69
C ALA A 17 5.74 -9.07 13.73
N THR A 18 6.08 -8.78 14.98
CA THR A 18 5.52 -9.49 16.15
C THR A 18 4.80 -8.45 17.00
N SER A 19 3.51 -8.69 17.25
CA SER A 19 2.68 -7.79 18.05
C SER A 19 3.06 -7.88 19.52
N ASP A 20 3.09 -6.74 20.18
CA ASP A 20 3.17 -6.61 21.65
C ASP A 20 1.77 -6.44 22.29
N GLY A 21 0.72 -6.42 21.47
CA GLY A 21 -0.67 -6.15 21.87
C GLY A 21 -1.08 -4.68 21.79
N ALA A 22 -0.14 -3.76 21.59
CA ALA A 22 -0.47 -2.36 21.39
C ALA A 22 -1.05 -2.09 19.99
N PRO A 23 -1.99 -1.14 19.86
CA PRO A 23 -2.50 -0.74 18.55
C PRO A 23 -1.37 -0.19 17.67
N SER A 24 -1.24 -0.73 16.45
CA SER A 24 -0.30 -0.28 15.43
C SER A 24 -1.01 0.56 14.38
N ARG A 25 -0.42 1.70 13.99
CA ARG A 25 -0.98 2.60 12.98
C ARG A 25 -0.37 2.30 11.61
N VAL A 26 -1.20 1.76 10.72
CA VAL A 26 -0.83 1.51 9.32
C VAL A 26 -1.25 2.71 8.50
N LEU A 27 -0.28 3.39 7.88
CA LEU A 27 -0.53 4.58 7.05
C LEU A 27 -0.88 4.15 5.62
N PRO A 28 -1.79 4.89 4.94
CA PRO A 28 -2.09 4.66 3.53
C PRO A 28 -0.83 4.89 2.69
N ASP A 29 -0.61 4.03 1.69
CA ASP A 29 0.57 4.07 0.82
C ASP A 29 0.28 3.77 -0.66
N GLY A 30 -0.97 3.45 -0.98
CA GLY A 30 -1.38 3.10 -2.35
C GLY A 30 -1.16 1.64 -2.72
N CYS A 31 -0.76 0.81 -1.77
CA CYS A 31 -0.42 -0.58 -1.95
C CYS A 31 -1.55 -1.52 -1.52
N LEU A 32 -1.46 -2.76 -1.99
CA LEU A 32 -2.15 -3.91 -1.41
C LEU A 32 -1.09 -4.86 -0.85
N ASP A 33 -1.41 -5.54 0.25
CA ASP A 33 -0.52 -6.52 0.86
C ASP A 33 -1.12 -7.93 0.80
N LEU A 34 -0.28 -8.91 0.44
CA LEU A 34 -0.52 -10.31 0.74
C LEU A 34 0.06 -10.61 2.11
N LEU A 35 -0.78 -11.02 3.05
CA LEU A 35 -0.43 -11.18 4.45
C LEU A 35 -0.55 -12.64 4.89
N TRP A 36 0.25 -12.99 5.86
CA TRP A 36 0.04 -14.14 6.71
C TRP A 36 0.11 -13.72 8.18
N SER A 37 -0.87 -14.19 8.95
CA SER A 37 -0.88 -14.10 10.41
C SER A 37 -0.78 -15.50 11.02
N SER A 38 -0.06 -15.64 12.13
CA SER A 38 0.02 -16.90 12.86
C SER A 38 -1.32 -17.34 13.48
N ARG A 39 -2.34 -16.48 13.46
CA ARG A 39 -3.70 -16.75 13.96
C ARG A 39 -4.73 -16.85 12.84
N ALA A 40 -4.67 -15.94 11.87
CA ALA A 40 -5.70 -15.81 10.84
C ALA A 40 -5.31 -16.45 9.48
N GLY A 41 -4.08 -16.97 9.33
CA GLY A 41 -3.61 -17.55 8.07
C GLY A 41 -3.36 -16.49 7.00
N LEU A 42 -3.68 -16.82 5.74
CA LEU A 42 -3.47 -15.95 4.58
C LEU A 42 -4.61 -14.93 4.43
N LEU A 43 -4.23 -13.67 4.31
CA LEU A 43 -5.13 -12.52 4.21
C LEU A 43 -4.68 -11.60 3.07
N VAL A 44 -5.58 -10.73 2.65
CA VAL A 44 -5.28 -9.58 1.79
C VAL A 44 -5.66 -8.31 2.53
N ALA A 45 -4.73 -7.36 2.64
CA ALA A 45 -5.05 -5.98 3.01
C ALA A 45 -5.21 -5.15 1.76
N GLY A 46 -6.36 -4.49 1.64
CA GLY A 46 -6.66 -3.57 0.55
C GLY A 46 -6.02 -2.20 0.76
N PRO A 47 -6.11 -1.33 -0.23
CA PRO A 47 -5.54 0.01 -0.14
C PRO A 47 -6.40 0.88 0.77
N ASP A 48 -5.79 1.42 1.81
CA ASP A 48 -6.47 2.31 2.75
C ASP A 48 -6.52 3.74 2.21
N ARG A 49 -7.63 4.44 2.47
CA ARG A 49 -7.75 5.88 2.19
C ARG A 49 -7.18 6.74 3.32
N THR A 50 -7.26 6.23 4.53
CA THR A 50 -6.77 6.85 5.76
C THR A 50 -6.08 5.80 6.62
N ALA A 51 -5.39 6.22 7.67
CA ALA A 51 -4.73 5.29 8.56
C ALA A 51 -5.70 4.28 9.17
N HIS A 52 -5.28 3.01 9.18
CA HIS A 52 -5.93 1.91 9.87
C HIS A 52 -5.23 1.63 11.20
N LEU A 53 -6.00 1.51 12.28
CA LEU A 53 -5.48 1.04 13.56
C LEU A 53 -5.62 -0.49 13.61
N SER A 54 -4.51 -1.19 13.46
CA SER A 54 -4.44 -2.64 13.57
C SER A 54 -4.26 -3.03 15.03
N VAL A 55 -5.12 -3.90 15.52
CA VAL A 55 -5.01 -4.50 16.86
C VAL A 55 -4.76 -5.99 16.66
N SER A 56 -3.65 -6.47 17.20
CA SER A 56 -3.26 -7.89 17.13
C SER A 56 -2.97 -8.39 18.53
N ALA A 57 -3.17 -9.68 18.78
CA ALA A 57 -2.89 -10.25 20.09
C ALA A 57 -1.38 -10.23 20.39
N PRO A 58 -0.97 -10.10 21.67
CA PRO A 58 0.44 -10.22 22.04
C PRO A 58 1.06 -11.53 21.53
N GLY A 59 2.26 -11.45 20.95
CA GLY A 59 2.97 -12.58 20.37
C GLY A 59 2.45 -13.02 18.99
N GLU A 60 1.41 -12.42 18.45
CA GLU A 60 0.96 -12.70 17.08
C GLU A 60 2.01 -12.29 16.07
N ARG A 61 2.39 -13.23 15.19
CA ARG A 61 3.40 -13.00 14.16
C ARG A 61 2.74 -12.72 12.83
N TRP A 62 3.28 -11.74 12.15
CA TRP A 62 2.87 -11.30 10.83
C TRP A 62 4.03 -11.39 9.84
N LEU A 63 3.70 -11.80 8.64
CA LEU A 63 4.55 -11.74 7.47
C LEU A 63 3.72 -11.11 6.34
N GLY A 64 4.24 -10.06 5.72
CA GLY A 64 3.56 -9.38 4.63
C GLY A 64 4.44 -9.20 3.41
N LEU A 65 3.82 -9.31 2.25
CA LEU A 65 4.37 -8.89 0.97
C LEU A 65 3.56 -7.68 0.50
N ARG A 66 4.14 -6.49 0.62
CA ARG A 66 3.58 -5.25 0.08
C ARG A 66 3.86 -5.20 -1.40
N LEU A 67 2.80 -5.16 -2.20
CA LEU A 67 2.88 -5.04 -3.64
C LEU A 67 2.99 -3.57 -4.06
N PRO A 68 3.78 -3.24 -5.09
CA PRO A 68 3.83 -1.86 -5.59
C PRO A 68 2.45 -1.34 -5.99
N PRO A 69 2.21 -0.01 -5.93
CA PRO A 69 0.94 0.58 -6.34
C PRO A 69 0.53 0.14 -7.75
N GLY A 70 -0.70 -0.36 -7.88
CA GLY A 70 -1.28 -0.81 -9.15
C GLY A 70 -1.01 -2.27 -9.51
N VAL A 71 -0.17 -3.01 -8.76
CA VAL A 71 0.14 -4.43 -9.03
C VAL A 71 -0.89 -5.38 -8.41
N GLY A 72 -1.44 -5.03 -7.27
CA GLY A 72 -2.35 -5.89 -6.51
C GLY A 72 -3.52 -6.49 -7.30
N PRO A 73 -4.24 -5.74 -8.15
CA PRO A 73 -5.33 -6.28 -8.95
C PRO A 73 -4.95 -7.47 -9.83
N ALA A 74 -3.76 -7.45 -10.43
CA ALA A 74 -3.27 -8.57 -11.24
C ALA A 74 -2.94 -9.81 -10.39
N VAL A 75 -2.47 -9.61 -9.15
CA VAL A 75 -2.18 -10.71 -8.22
C VAL A 75 -3.48 -11.30 -7.65
N PHE A 76 -4.40 -10.45 -7.17
CA PHE A 76 -5.59 -10.91 -6.45
C PHE A 76 -6.78 -11.26 -7.37
N GLY A 77 -6.76 -10.82 -8.64
CA GLY A 77 -7.80 -11.11 -9.61
C GLY A 77 -9.06 -10.27 -9.44
N VAL A 78 -9.01 -9.21 -8.64
CA VAL A 78 -10.15 -8.29 -8.41
C VAL A 78 -9.69 -6.84 -8.47
N PRO A 79 -10.57 -5.89 -8.84
CA PRO A 79 -10.26 -4.47 -8.80
C PRO A 79 -9.90 -4.00 -7.38
N ALA A 80 -8.94 -3.08 -7.26
CA ALA A 80 -8.49 -2.60 -5.96
C ALA A 80 -9.60 -1.92 -5.14
N ASP A 81 -10.59 -1.29 -5.79
CA ASP A 81 -11.72 -0.66 -5.10
C ASP A 81 -12.70 -1.66 -4.46
N ALA A 82 -12.68 -2.92 -4.87
CA ALA A 82 -13.41 -3.99 -4.19
C ALA A 82 -12.79 -4.37 -2.83
N LEU A 83 -11.51 -4.06 -2.65
CA LEU A 83 -10.76 -4.35 -1.42
C LEU A 83 -10.44 -3.10 -0.59
N ARG A 84 -10.94 -1.94 -1.00
CA ARG A 84 -10.63 -0.66 -0.36
C ARG A 84 -11.07 -0.63 1.12
N ASP A 85 -10.15 -0.20 1.98
CA ASP A 85 -10.35 -0.12 3.44
C ASP A 85 -10.74 -1.48 4.07
N ALA A 86 -10.37 -2.61 3.44
CA ALA A 86 -10.77 -3.95 3.85
C ALA A 86 -9.57 -4.85 4.15
N ARG A 87 -9.80 -5.84 5.03
CA ARG A 87 -8.92 -6.99 5.26
C ARG A 87 -9.78 -8.23 5.10
N VAL A 88 -9.42 -9.07 4.15
CA VAL A 88 -10.22 -10.25 3.82
C VAL A 88 -9.35 -11.50 3.80
N PRO A 89 -9.90 -12.67 4.22
CA PRO A 89 -9.21 -13.93 4.00
C PRO A 89 -8.90 -14.12 2.52
N LEU A 90 -7.70 -14.61 2.19
CA LEU A 90 -7.32 -14.89 0.80
C LEU A 90 -8.29 -15.88 0.14
N GLU A 91 -8.86 -16.80 0.94
CA GLU A 91 -9.85 -17.77 0.48
C GLU A 91 -11.13 -17.11 -0.08
N SER A 92 -11.51 -15.93 0.42
CA SER A 92 -12.66 -15.19 -0.12
C SER A 92 -12.44 -14.71 -1.55
N LEU A 93 -11.18 -14.62 -2.01
CA LEU A 93 -10.83 -14.19 -3.37
C LEU A 93 -10.48 -15.38 -4.28
N TRP A 94 -9.75 -16.36 -3.77
CA TRP A 94 -9.20 -17.45 -4.58
C TRP A 94 -9.87 -18.81 -4.30
N GLY A 95 -10.77 -18.88 -3.33
CA GLY A 95 -11.49 -20.11 -2.99
C GLY A 95 -10.51 -21.26 -2.71
N ARG A 96 -10.73 -22.40 -3.39
CA ARG A 96 -9.90 -23.60 -3.25
C ARG A 96 -8.41 -23.34 -3.51
N ALA A 97 -8.06 -22.48 -4.45
CA ALA A 97 -6.66 -22.17 -4.74
C ALA A 97 -5.92 -21.51 -3.57
N ALA A 98 -6.64 -20.77 -2.71
CA ALA A 98 -6.05 -20.22 -1.49
C ALA A 98 -5.72 -21.32 -0.45
N ARG A 99 -6.57 -22.33 -0.32
CA ARG A 99 -6.31 -23.49 0.58
C ARG A 99 -5.09 -24.27 0.10
N GLU A 100 -5.04 -24.59 -1.19
CA GLU A 100 -3.88 -25.25 -1.81
C GLU A 100 -2.58 -24.45 -1.64
N ALA A 101 -2.67 -23.11 -1.75
CA ALA A 101 -1.53 -22.22 -1.50
C ALA A 101 -1.10 -22.27 -0.02
N ALA A 102 -2.05 -22.25 0.93
CA ALA A 102 -1.76 -22.35 2.35
C ALA A 102 -1.11 -23.70 2.72
N GLU A 103 -1.58 -24.81 2.14
CA GLU A 103 -0.99 -26.14 2.31
C GLU A 103 0.45 -26.19 1.78
N ARG A 104 0.72 -25.67 0.57
CA ARG A 104 2.07 -25.61 -0.02
C ARG A 104 3.04 -24.74 0.80
N LEU A 105 2.55 -23.66 1.37
CA LEU A 105 3.35 -22.77 2.19
C LEU A 105 3.63 -23.33 3.58
N GLY A 106 2.85 -24.34 4.00
CA GLY A 106 2.92 -24.91 5.34
C GLY A 106 2.42 -23.96 6.43
N GLY A 107 2.37 -24.42 7.67
CA GLY A 107 1.85 -23.64 8.80
C GLY A 107 2.69 -22.39 9.17
N ARG A 108 3.86 -22.22 8.55
CA ARG A 108 4.78 -21.09 8.77
C ARG A 108 5.43 -20.65 7.45
N PRO A 109 4.73 -19.88 6.63
CA PRO A 109 5.26 -19.45 5.35
C PRO A 109 6.52 -18.59 5.50
N THR A 110 7.34 -18.62 4.46
CA THR A 110 8.51 -17.76 4.33
C THR A 110 8.21 -16.58 3.41
N GLY A 111 9.00 -15.50 3.52
CA GLY A 111 8.89 -14.38 2.59
C GLY A 111 9.14 -14.77 1.13
N VAL A 112 10.02 -15.76 0.88
CA VAL A 112 10.24 -16.32 -0.45
C VAL A 112 8.98 -17.02 -0.96
N GLY A 113 8.30 -17.79 -0.09
CA GLY A 113 7.06 -18.47 -0.46
C GLY A 113 5.93 -17.50 -0.81
N LEU A 114 5.74 -16.41 -0.03
CA LEU A 114 4.75 -15.38 -0.37
C LEU A 114 5.08 -14.65 -1.68
N ALA A 115 6.36 -14.33 -1.89
CA ALA A 115 6.80 -13.68 -3.13
C ALA A 115 6.62 -14.59 -4.36
N ALA A 116 6.91 -15.88 -4.24
CA ALA A 116 6.70 -16.86 -5.31
C ALA A 116 5.21 -17.00 -5.64
N LEU A 117 4.35 -17.10 -4.60
CA LEU A 117 2.90 -17.18 -4.78
C LEU A 117 2.35 -15.96 -5.53
N ALA A 118 2.80 -14.76 -5.17
CA ALA A 118 2.40 -13.52 -5.85
C ALA A 118 2.95 -13.47 -7.30
N ALA A 119 4.18 -13.92 -7.53
CA ALA A 119 4.80 -13.96 -8.84
C ALA A 119 4.07 -14.93 -9.78
N ASP A 120 3.69 -16.12 -9.31
CA ASP A 120 2.92 -17.11 -10.08
C ASP A 120 1.56 -16.52 -10.53
N ARG A 121 0.86 -15.85 -9.60
CA ARG A 121 -0.42 -15.18 -9.90
C ARG A 121 -0.25 -14.05 -10.90
N LEU A 122 0.80 -13.24 -10.72
CA LEU A 122 1.10 -12.12 -11.62
C LEU A 122 1.44 -12.63 -13.03
N ALA A 123 2.24 -13.70 -13.14
CA ALA A 123 2.56 -14.32 -14.42
C ALA A 123 1.31 -14.89 -15.12
N ALA A 124 0.43 -15.57 -14.37
CA ALA A 124 -0.83 -16.09 -14.90
C ALA A 124 -1.78 -14.98 -15.38
N ALA A 125 -1.68 -13.78 -14.81
CA ALA A 125 -2.44 -12.61 -15.25
C ALA A 125 -1.82 -11.86 -16.43
N GLY A 126 -0.67 -12.31 -16.97
CA GLY A 126 0.07 -11.65 -18.06
C GLY A 126 0.92 -10.46 -17.58
N GLY A 127 1.19 -10.35 -16.31
CA GLY A 127 1.97 -9.26 -15.70
C GLY A 127 1.11 -8.12 -15.13
N PRO A 128 1.74 -7.09 -14.55
CA PRO A 128 1.05 -5.92 -14.04
C PRO A 128 0.61 -5.00 -15.18
N ASP A 129 -0.48 -4.25 -14.96
CA ASP A 129 -0.86 -3.19 -15.89
C ASP A 129 0.22 -2.08 -15.88
N PRO A 130 0.89 -1.80 -17.02
CA PRO A 130 1.96 -0.81 -17.07
C PRO A 130 1.50 0.61 -16.75
N LEU A 131 0.20 0.90 -16.91
CA LEU A 131 -0.40 2.17 -16.53
C LEU A 131 -0.26 2.43 -15.01
N GLY A 132 -0.33 1.36 -14.20
CA GLY A 132 -0.23 1.48 -12.73
C GLY A 132 1.07 2.14 -12.29
N ALA A 133 2.20 1.57 -12.69
CA ALA A 133 3.52 2.11 -12.33
C ALA A 133 3.72 3.53 -12.87
N ARG A 134 3.29 3.79 -14.12
CA ARG A 134 3.43 5.10 -14.76
C ARG A 134 2.64 6.19 -14.04
N VAL A 135 1.35 5.95 -13.76
CA VAL A 135 0.50 6.90 -13.03
C VAL A 135 1.00 7.12 -11.60
N ALA A 136 1.36 6.04 -10.87
CA ALA A 136 1.90 6.17 -9.52
C ALA A 136 3.21 6.98 -9.51
N GLY A 137 4.10 6.77 -10.49
CA GLY A 137 5.34 7.53 -10.64
C GLY A 137 5.08 9.02 -10.88
N LEU A 138 4.20 9.38 -11.81
CA LEU A 138 3.85 10.77 -12.13
C LEU A 138 3.24 11.49 -10.91
N LEU A 139 2.24 10.88 -10.29
CA LEU A 139 1.58 11.47 -9.12
C LEU A 139 2.51 11.52 -7.90
N GLY A 140 3.36 10.50 -7.72
CA GLY A 140 4.39 10.46 -6.69
C GLY A 140 5.46 11.53 -6.86
N ALA A 141 5.80 11.89 -8.10
CA ALA A 141 6.67 13.04 -8.42
C ALA A 141 5.98 14.40 -8.25
N GLY A 142 4.69 14.42 -7.91
CA GLY A 142 3.91 15.65 -7.68
C GLY A 142 3.32 16.26 -8.95
N ARG A 143 3.29 15.53 -10.07
CA ARG A 143 2.66 16.03 -11.29
C ARG A 143 1.16 16.24 -11.06
N PRO A 144 0.57 17.35 -11.56
CA PRO A 144 -0.86 17.59 -11.54
C PRO A 144 -1.64 16.45 -12.20
N VAL A 145 -2.81 16.13 -11.67
CA VAL A 145 -3.65 15.02 -12.19
C VAL A 145 -3.99 15.21 -13.68
N ALA A 146 -4.24 16.44 -14.12
CA ALA A 146 -4.55 16.74 -15.52
C ALA A 146 -3.34 16.44 -16.44
N GLU A 147 -2.13 16.81 -16.02
CA GLU A 147 -0.90 16.53 -16.75
C GLU A 147 -0.61 15.03 -16.78
N ALA A 148 -0.75 14.34 -15.63
CA ALA A 148 -0.60 12.89 -15.57
C ALA A 148 -1.59 12.17 -16.51
N ALA A 149 -2.83 12.66 -16.61
CA ALA A 149 -3.83 12.12 -17.53
C ALA A 149 -3.38 12.29 -19.00
N ALA A 150 -2.96 13.49 -19.37
CA ALA A 150 -2.48 13.80 -20.73
C ALA A 150 -1.27 12.95 -21.10
N GLU A 151 -0.29 12.80 -20.18
CA GLU A 151 0.94 12.05 -20.43
C GLU A 151 0.72 10.55 -20.64
N VAL A 152 -0.33 10.00 -20.04
CA VAL A 152 -0.72 8.60 -20.28
C VAL A 152 -1.79 8.43 -21.36
N GLY A 153 -2.13 9.50 -22.09
CA GLY A 153 -3.09 9.48 -23.20
C GLY A 153 -4.55 9.24 -22.77
N LEU A 154 -4.93 9.64 -21.54
CA LEU A 154 -6.26 9.44 -21.01
C LEU A 154 -6.97 10.77 -20.73
N THR A 155 -8.30 10.76 -20.88
CA THR A 155 -9.12 11.85 -20.33
C THR A 155 -9.12 11.79 -18.79
N PRO A 156 -9.36 12.92 -18.08
CA PRO A 156 -9.46 12.90 -16.61
C PRO A 156 -10.48 11.90 -16.06
N ARG A 157 -11.61 11.72 -16.78
CA ARG A 157 -12.65 10.74 -16.41
C ARG A 157 -12.16 9.29 -16.60
N ALA A 158 -11.46 9.01 -17.68
CA ALA A 158 -10.86 7.69 -17.94
C ALA A 158 -9.76 7.37 -16.91
N LEU A 159 -8.87 8.33 -16.63
CA LEU A 159 -7.86 8.19 -15.59
C LEU A 159 -8.52 7.93 -14.23
N HIS A 160 -9.57 8.65 -13.86
CA HIS A 160 -10.26 8.42 -12.58
C HIS A 160 -10.79 6.99 -12.48
N ARG A 161 -11.44 6.46 -13.53
CA ARG A 161 -11.93 5.08 -13.55
C ARG A 161 -10.77 4.06 -13.42
N ARG A 162 -9.69 4.25 -14.18
CA ARG A 162 -8.52 3.36 -14.12
C ARG A 162 -7.84 3.39 -12.76
N CYS A 163 -7.70 4.58 -12.15
CA CYS A 163 -7.14 4.68 -10.80
C CYS A 163 -7.98 3.95 -9.75
N ARG A 164 -9.31 3.97 -9.85
CA ARG A 164 -10.15 3.17 -8.95
C ARG A 164 -9.87 1.67 -9.07
N THR A 165 -9.79 1.17 -10.29
CA THR A 165 -9.47 -0.25 -10.55
C THR A 165 -8.08 -0.62 -10.04
N LEU A 166 -7.06 0.24 -10.26
CA LEU A 166 -5.67 -0.08 -9.97
C LEU A 166 -5.26 0.20 -8.53
N PHE A 167 -5.82 1.25 -7.90
CA PHE A 167 -5.36 1.76 -6.60
C PHE A 167 -6.48 1.82 -5.55
N GLY A 168 -7.71 1.48 -5.90
CA GLY A 168 -8.86 1.52 -5.00
C GLY A 168 -9.54 2.89 -4.87
N TYR A 169 -8.95 3.98 -5.40
CA TYR A 169 -9.46 5.34 -5.31
C TYR A 169 -9.03 6.21 -6.49
N GLY A 170 -9.60 7.42 -6.57
CA GLY A 170 -9.30 8.34 -7.67
C GLY A 170 -7.88 8.94 -7.57
N PRO A 171 -7.39 9.54 -8.69
CA PRO A 171 -6.01 10.03 -8.78
C PRO A 171 -5.70 11.16 -7.79
N LYS A 172 -6.66 11.99 -7.40
CA LYS A 172 -6.47 13.03 -6.38
C LYS A 172 -6.14 12.44 -5.00
N THR A 173 -6.84 11.35 -4.62
CA THR A 173 -6.57 10.65 -3.35
C THR A 173 -5.21 9.98 -3.38
N LEU A 174 -4.86 9.29 -4.48
CA LEU A 174 -3.54 8.70 -4.66
C LEU A 174 -2.43 9.76 -4.57
N ALA A 175 -2.57 10.89 -5.28
CA ALA A 175 -1.61 11.99 -5.23
C ALA A 175 -1.41 12.55 -3.80
N ARG A 176 -2.51 12.71 -3.02
CA ARG A 176 -2.43 13.14 -1.61
C ARG A 176 -1.66 12.14 -0.76
N ILE A 177 -1.96 10.83 -0.90
CA ILE A 177 -1.29 9.77 -0.16
C ILE A 177 0.20 9.72 -0.48
N LEU A 178 0.57 9.72 -1.77
CA LEU A 178 1.97 9.68 -2.20
C LEU A 178 2.73 10.95 -1.78
N ARG A 179 2.09 12.12 -1.84
CA ARG A 179 2.64 13.38 -1.34
C ARG A 179 2.92 13.32 0.16
N MET A 180 1.96 12.84 0.97
CA MET A 180 2.15 12.63 2.40
C MET A 180 3.32 11.67 2.69
N ARG A 181 3.39 10.55 1.98
CA ARG A 181 4.48 9.56 2.14
C ARG A 181 5.85 10.20 1.87
N ARG A 182 5.98 10.96 0.78
CA ARG A 182 7.20 11.69 0.45
C ARG A 182 7.56 12.72 1.53
N ALA A 183 6.58 13.49 2.00
CA ALA A 183 6.78 14.48 3.06
C ALA A 183 7.26 13.84 4.37
N LEU A 184 6.64 12.73 4.79
CA LEU A 184 7.07 12.01 5.98
C LEU A 184 8.46 11.38 5.82
N ALA A 185 8.84 10.93 4.62
CA ALA A 185 10.18 10.41 4.37
C ALA A 185 11.24 11.52 4.52
N LEU A 186 11.02 12.71 3.95
CA LEU A 186 11.89 13.86 4.11
C LEU A 186 12.02 14.30 5.58
N ALA A 187 10.90 14.36 6.29
CA ALA A 187 10.90 14.72 7.71
C ALA A 187 11.66 13.69 8.58
N ARG A 188 11.54 12.39 8.29
CA ARG A 188 12.31 11.34 8.97
C ARG A 188 13.81 11.41 8.65
N ALA A 189 14.18 11.92 7.48
CA ALA A 189 15.58 12.21 7.12
C ALA A 189 16.13 13.49 7.77
N GLY A 190 15.33 14.17 8.62
CA GLY A 190 15.76 15.33 9.40
C GLY A 190 15.40 16.69 8.77
N THR A 191 14.71 16.72 7.62
CA THR A 191 14.31 17.99 7.00
C THR A 191 13.24 18.69 7.87
N PRO A 192 13.40 19.98 8.21
CA PRO A 192 12.40 20.73 8.97
C PRO A 192 11.03 20.77 8.28
N LEU A 193 9.94 20.67 9.04
CA LEU A 193 8.58 20.58 8.47
C LEU A 193 8.19 21.78 7.59
N ALA A 194 8.72 22.97 7.85
CA ALA A 194 8.51 24.15 6.99
C ALA A 194 9.14 23.96 5.61
N GLU A 195 10.36 23.41 5.56
CA GLU A 195 11.05 23.10 4.31
C GLU A 195 10.39 21.92 3.59
N VAL A 196 10.01 20.86 4.34
CA VAL A 196 9.22 19.74 3.80
C VAL A 196 7.93 20.22 3.14
N ALA A 197 7.24 21.20 3.74
CA ALA A 197 6.05 21.78 3.14
C ALA A 197 6.36 22.48 1.80
N ALA A 198 7.41 23.30 1.75
CA ALA A 198 7.82 24.01 0.55
C ALA A 198 8.18 23.04 -0.60
N VAL A 199 9.07 22.06 -0.36
CA VAL A 199 9.50 21.10 -1.39
C VAL A 199 8.45 20.02 -1.68
N GLY A 200 7.53 19.78 -0.74
CA GLY A 200 6.45 18.79 -0.82
C GLY A 200 5.23 19.25 -1.62
N GLY A 201 5.19 20.50 -2.07
CA GLY A 201 4.06 21.08 -2.81
C GLY A 201 2.85 21.37 -1.90
N TYR A 202 3.10 21.73 -0.64
CA TYR A 202 2.12 22.30 0.28
C TYR A 202 2.24 23.82 0.29
N ALA A 203 1.13 24.52 0.53
CA ALA A 203 1.16 25.98 0.60
C ALA A 203 2.00 26.48 1.80
N ASP A 204 1.93 25.77 2.91
CA ASP A 204 2.63 26.06 4.15
C ASP A 204 2.69 24.81 5.07
N GLN A 205 3.38 24.93 6.22
CA GLN A 205 3.46 23.87 7.22
C GLN A 205 2.08 23.54 7.84
N ALA A 206 1.18 24.49 7.94
CA ALA A 206 -0.16 24.26 8.49
C ALA A 206 -1.00 23.40 7.53
N HIS A 207 -0.88 23.63 6.22
CA HIS A 207 -1.49 22.80 5.17
C HIS A 207 -0.93 21.37 5.22
N LEU A 208 0.40 21.20 5.29
CA LEU A 208 1.04 19.89 5.49
C LEU A 208 0.47 19.18 6.72
N SER A 209 0.38 19.87 7.86
CA SER A 209 -0.07 19.27 9.11
C SER A 209 -1.54 18.86 9.07
N ARG A 210 -2.40 19.65 8.42
CA ARG A 210 -3.82 19.29 8.19
C ARG A 210 -3.93 18.06 7.27
N ASP A 211 -3.24 18.06 6.13
CA ASP A 211 -3.30 16.98 5.15
C ASP A 211 -2.81 15.64 5.76
N VAL A 212 -1.72 15.68 6.53
CA VAL A 212 -1.22 14.50 7.26
C VAL A 212 -2.20 14.05 8.32
N ARG A 213 -2.80 14.96 9.10
CA ARG A 213 -3.81 14.61 10.12
C ARG A 213 -5.04 13.97 9.50
N ASP A 214 -5.52 14.46 8.36
CA ASP A 214 -6.66 13.89 7.64
C ASP A 214 -6.39 12.46 7.17
N LEU A 215 -5.18 12.18 6.68
CA LEU A 215 -4.80 10.86 6.16
C LEU A 215 -4.31 9.90 7.23
N ALA A 216 -3.57 10.40 8.23
CA ALA A 216 -2.93 9.57 9.25
C ALA A 216 -3.70 9.55 10.60
N GLY A 217 -4.71 10.40 10.77
CA GLY A 217 -5.47 10.53 12.02
C GLY A 217 -4.72 11.27 13.13
N VAL A 218 -3.43 11.59 12.93
CA VAL A 218 -2.58 12.32 13.89
C VAL A 218 -1.65 13.29 13.15
N PRO A 219 -1.18 14.36 13.81
CA PRO A 219 -0.27 15.31 13.17
C PRO A 219 1.13 14.70 12.91
N PRO A 220 1.93 15.28 11.98
CA PRO A 220 3.27 14.81 11.66
C PRO A 220 4.17 14.61 12.87
N ALA A 221 4.15 15.55 13.83
CA ALA A 221 4.98 15.48 15.02
C ALA A 221 4.76 14.22 15.89
N VAL A 222 3.58 13.60 15.82
CA VAL A 222 3.31 12.32 16.50
C VAL A 222 3.93 11.16 15.75
N LEU A 223 3.84 11.18 14.40
CA LEU A 223 4.40 10.13 13.54
C LEU A 223 5.93 10.12 13.48
N LEU A 224 6.56 11.23 13.86
CA LEU A 224 8.03 11.38 13.80
C LEU A 224 8.71 11.09 15.15
N ARG A 225 7.93 10.88 16.22
CA ARG A 225 8.46 10.56 17.56
C ARG A 225 8.62 9.06 17.83
N GLY A 226 8.12 8.22 16.95
CA GLY A 226 8.25 6.76 17.00
C GLY A 226 9.05 6.24 15.83
#